data_b7c5a4c1534f76c8ab2195ea0e0dcfea
#
_entry.id   b7c5a4c1534f76c8ab2195ea0e0dcfea
#
_cell.length_a   1.000
_cell.length_b   1.000
_cell.length_c   1.000
_cell.angle_alpha   90.00
_cell.angle_beta   90.00
_cell.angle_gamma   90.00
#
_symmetry.space_group_name_H-M   'P 1'
#
loop_
_entity.id
_entity.type
_entity.pdbx_description
1 polymer ?
#
loop_
_entity_poly.entity_id
_entity_poly.type
_entity_poly.pdbx_seq_one_letter_code
_entity_poly.pdbx_strand_id
1 'polypeptide(L)'
;AVIAHDSRRYSDTFALQTALVFAANGIKAYLFPSLRPTPELSFAVRRLGASAGVVVTASHNPPEYNGYKVYWNDGSQVVAPHDTAIIAEVQSVTTDIRTLDKDDALEQGLLEYLGSDMDDAYVEATKAVSVRPEVLREQGSSVSVVYTPLHGTGAMMVERILGELGVQVITVPEQREPDGEFPTVEFPNPEEASAMKMALELGKQKRADIVMGTDPDSDRLGIAVPDGDDIRLVTGNQLGVLLVDYMFGGLAETGRLPAKPAFVKTIVTTELQRKVAEHYGARVYDTLTGFKHIAGVMRELDRQSDGPTYVMGDEESYGYLIGTHVRDKDAISAVLMTTEMALYHVSQGKSVLDRLDEIYEQFGFFDEIQISKYFRGQSGKQVMAELMKTLRENPPREIAGITVSRIRDVKENTLYDLERGEYVEDIELPSSNVLQFFLADETVVSARPSGTEPKIKFYASATAEAQGRLEEAKREVAQKLSAIEAEINGIIERAEAG
;
A
#
# COMPACT_ATOMS: atom_id res chain seq x y z
N ALA A 1 -7.80 -7.73 23.47
CA ALA A 1 -7.80 -7.48 22.03
C ALA A 1 -8.30 -6.06 21.74
N VAL A 2 -7.88 -5.46 20.62
CA VAL A 2 -8.41 -4.17 20.14
C VAL A 2 -9.24 -4.42 18.89
N ILE A 3 -10.38 -3.74 18.76
CA ILE A 3 -11.29 -3.94 17.64
C ILE A 3 -11.65 -2.58 17.01
N ALA A 4 -11.53 -2.48 15.69
CA ALA A 4 -11.96 -1.36 14.87
C ALA A 4 -12.80 -1.83 13.68
N HIS A 5 -13.44 -0.89 12.99
CA HIS A 5 -14.22 -1.17 11.80
C HIS A 5 -14.25 0.02 10.85
N ASP A 6 -14.54 -0.23 9.59
CA ASP A 6 -14.79 0.79 8.57
C ASP A 6 -16.27 1.17 8.45
N SER A 7 -16.64 1.86 7.36
CA SER A 7 -18.00 2.32 7.09
C SER A 7 -18.92 1.27 6.48
N ARG A 8 -18.44 0.07 6.14
CA ARG A 8 -19.19 -0.95 5.40
C ARG A 8 -20.39 -1.46 6.16
N ARG A 9 -21.36 -2.00 5.40
CA ARG A 9 -22.55 -2.66 5.95
C ARG A 9 -22.16 -3.63 7.05
N TYR A 10 -22.82 -3.51 8.21
CA TYR A 10 -22.65 -4.36 9.38
C TYR A 10 -21.24 -4.39 10.01
N SER A 11 -20.31 -3.55 9.57
CA SER A 11 -18.96 -3.53 10.15
C SER A 11 -18.98 -3.23 11.63
N ASP A 12 -19.81 -2.27 12.08
CA ASP A 12 -20.06 -1.94 13.47
C ASP A 12 -20.65 -3.11 14.26
N THR A 13 -21.63 -3.78 13.67
CA THR A 13 -22.29 -4.95 14.27
C THR A 13 -21.31 -6.11 14.43
N PHE A 14 -20.53 -6.42 13.40
CA PHE A 14 -19.53 -7.49 13.46
C PHE A 14 -18.39 -7.16 14.44
N ALA A 15 -17.97 -5.90 14.51
CA ALA A 15 -16.99 -5.44 15.48
C ALA A 15 -17.49 -5.62 16.93
N LEU A 16 -18.72 -5.21 17.22
CA LEU A 16 -19.33 -5.43 18.53
C LEU A 16 -19.48 -6.92 18.85
N GLN A 17 -19.99 -7.73 17.91
CA GLN A 17 -20.12 -9.19 18.12
C GLN A 17 -18.76 -9.84 18.39
N THR A 18 -17.71 -9.42 17.68
CA THR A 18 -16.34 -9.88 17.93
C THR A 18 -15.91 -9.56 19.38
N ALA A 19 -16.17 -8.35 19.84
CA ALA A 19 -15.85 -7.95 21.22
C ALA A 19 -16.62 -8.77 22.27
N LEU A 20 -17.90 -9.04 22.04
CA LEU A 20 -18.73 -9.83 22.94
C LEU A 20 -18.35 -11.32 22.98
N VAL A 21 -17.90 -11.88 21.86
CA VAL A 21 -17.33 -13.24 21.80
C VAL A 21 -16.01 -13.30 22.56
N PHE A 22 -15.12 -12.32 22.40
CA PHE A 22 -13.88 -12.25 23.19
C PHE A 22 -14.18 -12.14 24.67
N ALA A 23 -15.11 -11.26 25.08
CA ALA A 23 -15.51 -11.09 26.47
C ALA A 23 -16.08 -12.40 27.07
N ALA A 24 -16.94 -13.12 26.33
CA ALA A 24 -17.49 -14.39 26.77
C ALA A 24 -16.44 -15.50 26.97
N ASN A 25 -15.27 -15.34 26.40
CA ASN A 25 -14.12 -16.23 26.57
C ASN A 25 -13.05 -15.66 27.53
N GLY A 26 -13.40 -14.63 28.32
CA GLY A 26 -12.51 -14.02 29.31
C GLY A 26 -11.39 -13.14 28.73
N ILE A 27 -11.51 -12.75 27.45
CA ILE A 27 -10.55 -11.88 26.77
C ILE A 27 -11.09 -10.45 26.80
N LYS A 28 -10.38 -9.55 27.48
CA LYS A 28 -10.75 -8.13 27.50
C LYS A 28 -10.67 -7.54 26.09
N ALA A 29 -11.78 -6.94 25.66
CA ALA A 29 -11.94 -6.29 24.36
C ALA A 29 -11.97 -4.77 24.52
N TYR A 30 -11.08 -4.07 23.80
CA TYR A 30 -11.10 -2.64 23.61
C TYR A 30 -11.74 -2.35 22.26
N LEU A 31 -12.86 -1.67 22.22
CA LEU A 31 -13.62 -1.37 21.01
C LEU A 31 -13.60 0.13 20.73
N PHE A 32 -13.27 0.54 19.53
CA PHE A 32 -13.49 1.92 19.14
C PHE A 32 -14.98 2.25 19.09
N PRO A 33 -15.41 3.42 19.61
CA PRO A 33 -16.84 3.76 19.72
C PRO A 33 -17.52 4.04 18.37
N SER A 34 -16.70 4.29 17.33
CA SER A 34 -17.14 4.47 15.95
C SER A 34 -16.02 4.01 15.01
N LEU A 35 -16.27 4.06 13.71
CA LEU A 35 -15.28 3.70 12.69
C LEU A 35 -13.92 4.40 12.90
N ARG A 36 -12.82 3.69 12.63
CA ARG A 36 -11.46 4.22 12.68
C ARG A 36 -10.61 3.62 11.56
N PRO A 37 -9.57 4.37 11.11
CA PRO A 37 -8.59 3.87 10.15
C PRO A 37 -7.92 2.58 10.59
N THR A 38 -7.64 1.70 9.62
CA THR A 38 -6.86 0.47 9.86
C THR A 38 -5.49 0.76 10.55
N PRO A 39 -4.71 1.78 10.15
CA PRO A 39 -3.45 2.09 10.84
C PRO A 39 -3.64 2.50 12.31
N GLU A 40 -4.75 3.13 12.67
CA GLU A 40 -5.01 3.50 14.06
C GLU A 40 -5.28 2.26 14.93
N LEU A 41 -5.89 1.20 14.39
CA LEU A 41 -5.95 -0.08 15.10
C LEU A 41 -4.55 -0.63 15.38
N SER A 42 -3.68 -0.67 14.36
CA SER A 42 -2.31 -1.14 14.51
C SER A 42 -1.58 -0.36 15.62
N PHE A 43 -1.74 0.97 15.63
CA PHE A 43 -1.22 1.83 16.68
C PHE A 43 -1.78 1.48 18.07
N ALA A 44 -3.09 1.32 18.19
CA ALA A 44 -3.75 1.02 19.46
C ALA A 44 -3.34 -0.34 20.04
N VAL A 45 -3.19 -1.38 19.20
CA VAL A 45 -2.64 -2.69 19.61
C VAL A 45 -1.28 -2.52 20.27
N ARG A 46 -0.38 -1.77 19.64
CA ARG A 46 0.97 -1.52 20.15
C ARG A 46 0.98 -0.67 21.43
N ARG A 47 0.21 0.41 21.45
CA ARG A 47 0.12 1.35 22.56
C ARG A 47 -0.44 0.72 23.83
N LEU A 48 -1.45 -0.13 23.68
CA LEU A 48 -2.08 -0.84 24.80
C LEU A 48 -1.34 -2.14 25.19
N GLY A 49 -0.34 -2.56 24.43
CA GLY A 49 0.30 -3.86 24.60
C GLY A 49 -0.69 -5.01 24.47
N ALA A 50 -1.69 -4.86 23.61
CA ALA A 50 -2.72 -5.86 23.40
C ALA A 50 -2.17 -7.10 22.70
N SER A 51 -2.71 -8.28 23.04
CA SER A 51 -2.25 -9.55 22.45
C SER A 51 -2.67 -9.72 20.98
N ALA A 52 -3.76 -9.07 20.56
CA ALA A 52 -4.28 -9.15 19.20
C ALA A 52 -5.11 -7.91 18.85
N GLY A 53 -5.35 -7.72 17.57
CA GLY A 53 -6.28 -6.74 17.04
C GLY A 53 -7.14 -7.31 15.92
N VAL A 54 -8.28 -6.67 15.68
CA VAL A 54 -9.20 -7.00 14.59
C VAL A 54 -9.71 -5.73 13.94
N VAL A 55 -9.64 -5.68 12.59
CA VAL A 55 -10.38 -4.67 11.81
C VAL A 55 -11.43 -5.35 10.96
N VAL A 56 -12.68 -4.92 11.09
CA VAL A 56 -13.76 -5.36 10.22
C VAL A 56 -13.82 -4.43 9.01
N THR A 57 -13.27 -4.89 7.90
CA THR A 57 -13.16 -4.14 6.64
C THR A 57 -12.88 -5.05 5.46
N ALA A 58 -13.33 -4.68 4.28
CA ALA A 58 -12.89 -5.27 3.01
C ALA A 58 -12.11 -4.24 2.16
N SER A 59 -11.52 -3.22 2.80
CA SER A 59 -10.72 -2.17 2.15
C SER A 59 -11.50 -1.53 0.98
N HIS A 60 -10.97 -1.57 -0.23
CA HIS A 60 -11.53 -0.95 -1.44
C HIS A 60 -12.48 -1.85 -2.25
N ASN A 61 -12.85 -3.02 -1.75
CA ASN A 61 -13.79 -3.90 -2.45
C ASN A 61 -15.21 -3.28 -2.55
N PRO A 62 -16.07 -3.72 -3.50
CA PRO A 62 -17.46 -3.28 -3.60
C PRO A 62 -18.29 -3.44 -2.31
N PRO A 63 -19.44 -2.76 -2.20
CA PRO A 63 -20.23 -2.69 -0.95
C PRO A 63 -20.78 -4.03 -0.46
N GLU A 64 -20.96 -5.03 -1.32
CA GLU A 64 -21.44 -6.36 -0.96
C GLU A 64 -20.40 -7.21 -0.21
N TYR A 65 -19.14 -6.77 -0.20
CA TYR A 65 -18.05 -7.46 0.50
C TYR A 65 -17.81 -6.85 1.87
N ASN A 66 -17.52 -7.72 2.84
CA ASN A 66 -16.92 -7.35 4.11
C ASN A 66 -15.77 -8.31 4.40
N GLY A 67 -14.93 -8.01 5.38
CA GLY A 67 -13.75 -8.80 5.71
C GLY A 67 -13.36 -8.70 7.17
N TYR A 68 -12.40 -9.53 7.55
CA TYR A 68 -11.96 -9.66 8.93
C TYR A 68 -10.42 -9.77 8.92
N LYS A 69 -9.74 -8.64 9.15
CA LYS A 69 -8.27 -8.58 9.23
C LYS A 69 -7.84 -8.81 10.67
N VAL A 70 -6.96 -9.77 10.91
CA VAL A 70 -6.43 -10.11 12.24
C VAL A 70 -5.00 -9.61 12.38
N TYR A 71 -4.72 -8.98 13.51
CA TYR A 71 -3.43 -8.39 13.87
C TYR A 71 -2.85 -9.07 15.10
N TRP A 72 -1.53 -9.20 15.14
CA TRP A 72 -0.80 -9.74 16.28
C TRP A 72 -0.36 -8.63 17.26
N ASN A 73 0.29 -9.03 18.35
CA ASN A 73 0.69 -8.11 19.42
C ASN A 73 1.73 -7.04 19.02
N ASP A 74 2.38 -7.20 17.88
CA ASP A 74 3.28 -6.19 17.33
C ASP A 74 2.55 -5.14 16.47
N GLY A 75 1.24 -5.29 16.29
CA GLY A 75 0.40 -4.40 15.46
C GLY A 75 0.43 -4.72 13.97
N SER A 76 1.07 -5.82 13.54
CA SER A 76 1.05 -6.26 12.14
C SER A 76 -0.02 -7.32 11.88
N GLN A 77 -0.46 -7.45 10.63
CA GLN A 77 -1.34 -8.55 10.23
C GLN A 77 -0.65 -9.89 10.47
N VAL A 78 -1.44 -10.89 10.89
CA VAL A 78 -0.96 -12.25 11.10
C VAL A 78 -0.44 -12.86 9.80
N VAL A 79 0.64 -13.62 9.93
CA VAL A 79 1.28 -14.40 8.85
C VAL A 79 1.44 -15.84 9.29
N ALA A 80 1.86 -16.71 8.37
CA ALA A 80 2.16 -18.09 8.70
C ALA A 80 3.19 -18.19 9.85
N PRO A 81 3.05 -19.15 10.77
CA PRO A 81 2.03 -20.22 10.80
C PRO A 81 0.69 -19.81 11.46
N HIS A 82 0.60 -18.58 12.02
CA HIS A 82 -0.54 -18.16 12.84
C HIS A 82 -1.82 -17.97 12.02
N ASP A 83 -1.75 -17.40 10.81
CA ASP A 83 -2.91 -17.24 9.92
C ASP A 83 -3.54 -18.60 9.59
N THR A 84 -2.73 -19.59 9.22
CA THR A 84 -3.18 -20.95 8.91
C THR A 84 -3.79 -21.63 10.14
N ALA A 85 -3.17 -21.45 11.32
CA ALA A 85 -3.67 -22.04 12.56
C ALA A 85 -5.01 -21.42 12.96
N ILE A 86 -5.17 -20.10 12.87
CA ILE A 86 -6.45 -19.40 13.15
C ILE A 86 -7.55 -19.91 12.22
N ILE A 87 -7.29 -20.03 10.92
CA ILE A 87 -8.29 -20.54 9.96
C ILE A 87 -8.66 -21.98 10.26
N ALA A 88 -7.70 -22.83 10.64
CA ALA A 88 -7.98 -24.21 11.04
C ALA A 88 -8.88 -24.30 12.27
N GLU A 89 -8.64 -23.44 13.29
CA GLU A 89 -9.51 -23.36 14.48
C GLU A 89 -10.93 -22.87 14.11
N VAL A 90 -11.05 -21.82 13.28
CA VAL A 90 -12.35 -21.33 12.80
C VAL A 90 -13.13 -22.43 12.08
N GLN A 91 -12.48 -23.23 11.22
CA GLN A 91 -13.11 -24.35 10.52
C GLN A 91 -13.50 -25.51 11.46
N SER A 92 -12.86 -25.65 12.61
CA SER A 92 -13.14 -26.69 13.60
C SER A 92 -14.35 -26.37 14.50
N VAL A 93 -14.81 -25.11 14.53
CA VAL A 93 -15.95 -24.70 15.36
C VAL A 93 -17.24 -25.31 14.85
N THR A 94 -17.80 -26.25 15.63
CA THR A 94 -19.04 -26.99 15.31
C THR A 94 -20.12 -26.83 16.36
N THR A 95 -19.86 -26.08 17.44
CA THR A 95 -20.78 -25.86 18.58
C THR A 95 -21.24 -24.41 18.63
N ASP A 96 -22.19 -24.13 19.51
CA ASP A 96 -22.67 -22.78 19.74
C ASP A 96 -21.54 -21.86 20.20
N ILE A 97 -21.44 -20.70 19.55
CA ILE A 97 -20.46 -19.68 19.89
C ILE A 97 -20.95 -18.95 21.14
N ARG A 98 -20.09 -18.91 22.18
CA ARG A 98 -20.38 -18.15 23.40
C ARG A 98 -20.31 -16.66 23.12
N THR A 99 -21.31 -15.93 23.62
CA THR A 99 -21.33 -14.46 23.60
C THR A 99 -21.87 -13.97 24.95
N LEU A 100 -21.44 -12.76 25.35
CA LEU A 100 -22.03 -12.05 26.49
C LEU A 100 -23.02 -11.00 25.98
N ASP A 101 -23.94 -10.61 26.87
CA ASP A 101 -24.68 -9.38 26.67
C ASP A 101 -23.73 -8.18 26.78
N LYS A 102 -24.03 -7.11 26.06
CA LYS A 102 -23.19 -5.92 26.02
C LYS A 102 -23.03 -5.26 27.39
N ASP A 103 -24.14 -5.12 28.11
CA ASP A 103 -24.15 -4.46 29.42
C ASP A 103 -23.43 -5.32 30.47
N ASP A 104 -23.61 -6.62 30.43
CA ASP A 104 -22.85 -7.57 31.25
C ASP A 104 -21.36 -7.51 31.00
N ALA A 105 -20.96 -7.40 29.73
CA ALA A 105 -19.54 -7.29 29.35
C ALA A 105 -18.91 -5.98 29.84
N LEU A 106 -19.65 -4.87 29.79
CA LEU A 106 -19.24 -3.58 30.33
C LEU A 106 -19.12 -3.61 31.86
N GLU A 107 -20.14 -4.14 32.57
CA GLU A 107 -20.15 -4.25 34.03
C GLU A 107 -19.02 -5.13 34.57
N GLN A 108 -18.68 -6.18 33.84
CA GLN A 108 -17.54 -7.07 34.18
C GLN A 108 -16.17 -6.47 33.78
N GLY A 109 -16.12 -5.33 33.11
CA GLY A 109 -14.89 -4.71 32.62
C GLY A 109 -14.18 -5.52 31.51
N LEU A 110 -14.90 -6.43 30.86
CA LEU A 110 -14.43 -7.25 29.73
C LEU A 110 -14.63 -6.56 28.37
N LEU A 111 -15.52 -5.58 28.30
CA LEU A 111 -15.65 -4.66 27.19
C LEU A 111 -15.35 -3.24 27.68
N GLU A 112 -14.50 -2.52 26.95
CA GLU A 112 -14.15 -1.13 27.21
C GLU A 112 -14.14 -0.36 25.89
N TYR A 113 -14.79 0.81 25.85
CA TYR A 113 -14.69 1.69 24.70
C TYR A 113 -13.46 2.59 24.82
N LEU A 114 -12.69 2.67 23.72
CA LEU A 114 -11.55 3.58 23.64
C LEU A 114 -12.03 5.03 23.59
N GLY A 115 -11.33 5.91 24.31
CA GLY A 115 -11.59 7.33 24.33
C GLY A 115 -10.82 8.11 23.25
N SER A 116 -11.10 9.41 23.19
CA SER A 116 -10.40 10.34 22.28
C SER A 116 -8.90 10.49 22.56
N ASP A 117 -8.45 10.06 23.73
CA ASP A 117 -7.01 10.02 24.09
C ASP A 117 -6.20 9.05 23.21
N MET A 118 -6.86 8.03 22.63
CA MET A 118 -6.23 7.16 21.64
C MET A 118 -6.07 7.90 20.31
N ASP A 119 -7.12 8.59 19.85
CA ASP A 119 -7.08 9.43 18.65
C ASP A 119 -6.00 10.51 18.78
N ASP A 120 -5.95 11.21 19.93
CA ASP A 120 -4.93 12.24 20.23
C ASP A 120 -3.51 11.68 20.13
N ALA A 121 -3.30 10.51 20.71
CA ALA A 121 -1.99 9.87 20.69
C ALA A 121 -1.57 9.41 19.30
N TYR A 122 -2.50 8.91 18.48
CA TYR A 122 -2.23 8.54 17.09
C TYR A 122 -1.90 9.77 16.24
N VAL A 123 -2.67 10.86 16.38
CA VAL A 123 -2.41 12.14 15.71
C VAL A 123 -1.01 12.67 16.02
N GLU A 124 -0.62 12.69 17.29
CA GLU A 124 0.72 13.14 17.69
C GLU A 124 1.84 12.22 17.16
N ALA A 125 1.64 10.91 17.18
CA ALA A 125 2.58 9.96 16.61
C ALA A 125 2.73 10.13 15.08
N THR A 126 1.62 10.39 14.40
CA THR A 126 1.62 10.69 12.95
C THR A 126 2.33 12.00 12.64
N LYS A 127 2.09 13.07 13.40
CA LYS A 127 2.80 14.35 13.21
C LYS A 127 4.32 14.20 13.45
N ALA A 128 4.73 13.32 14.35
CA ALA A 128 6.13 13.11 14.68
C ALA A 128 6.97 12.51 13.52
N VAL A 129 6.33 11.96 12.47
CA VAL A 129 7.06 11.45 11.29
C VAL A 129 7.52 12.59 10.35
N SER A 130 7.01 13.81 10.54
CA SER A 130 7.36 14.98 9.72
C SER A 130 8.86 15.20 9.67
N VAL A 131 9.38 15.44 8.47
CA VAL A 131 10.80 15.65 8.20
C VAL A 131 11.17 17.12 8.29
N ARG A 132 10.27 18.00 7.79
CA ARG A 132 10.43 19.46 7.81
C ARG A 132 9.18 20.14 8.38
N PRO A 133 8.87 19.94 9.69
CA PRO A 133 7.65 20.44 10.31
C PRO A 133 7.53 21.98 10.27
N GLU A 134 8.65 22.69 10.09
CA GLU A 134 8.66 24.13 9.87
C GLU A 134 7.97 24.52 8.57
N VAL A 135 8.10 23.73 7.50
CA VAL A 135 7.44 24.00 6.20
C VAL A 135 5.92 24.04 6.38
N LEU A 136 5.36 23.06 7.09
CA LEU A 136 3.94 23.01 7.39
C LEU A 136 3.49 24.19 8.28
N ARG A 137 4.26 24.50 9.33
CA ARG A 137 3.92 25.59 10.26
C ARG A 137 3.96 26.97 9.61
N GLU A 138 4.92 27.21 8.74
CA GLU A 138 5.14 28.53 8.13
C GLU A 138 4.31 28.73 6.87
N GLN A 139 4.03 27.67 6.13
CA GLN A 139 3.43 27.74 4.80
C GLN A 139 2.15 26.93 4.65
N GLY A 140 1.70 26.19 5.65
CA GLY A 140 0.51 25.35 5.59
C GLY A 140 -0.75 26.10 5.10
N SER A 141 -0.92 27.36 5.51
CA SER A 141 -2.04 28.21 5.07
C SER A 141 -1.97 28.66 3.60
N SER A 142 -0.84 28.45 2.92
CA SER A 142 -0.68 28.80 1.50
C SER A 142 -1.02 27.67 0.55
N VAL A 143 -1.23 26.44 1.07
CA VAL A 143 -1.59 25.26 0.27
C VAL A 143 -3.07 24.94 0.39
N SER A 144 -3.67 24.61 -0.73
CA SER A 144 -5.05 24.12 -0.84
C SER A 144 -5.07 22.65 -1.22
N VAL A 145 -5.58 21.82 -0.32
CA VAL A 145 -5.75 20.38 -0.51
C VAL A 145 -7.22 20.08 -0.78
N VAL A 146 -7.52 19.44 -1.91
CA VAL A 146 -8.83 18.78 -2.12
C VAL A 146 -8.68 17.33 -1.68
N TYR A 147 -9.62 16.85 -0.86
CA TYR A 147 -9.55 15.52 -0.28
C TYR A 147 -10.87 14.75 -0.43
N THR A 148 -10.77 13.44 -0.67
CA THR A 148 -11.90 12.52 -0.58
C THR A 148 -11.56 11.31 0.27
N PRO A 149 -12.38 10.98 1.30
CA PRO A 149 -12.29 9.74 2.06
C PRO A 149 -12.97 8.55 1.35
N LEU A 150 -13.54 8.74 0.16
CA LEU A 150 -14.34 7.74 -0.55
C LEU A 150 -15.38 7.05 0.37
N HIS A 151 -16.14 7.87 1.13
CA HIS A 151 -17.13 7.43 2.12
C HIS A 151 -16.58 6.56 3.27
N GLY A 152 -15.26 6.63 3.50
CA GLY A 152 -14.54 5.82 4.49
C GLY A 152 -14.21 6.53 5.79
N THR A 153 -13.19 6.04 6.46
CA THR A 153 -12.75 6.43 7.82
C THR A 153 -11.85 7.67 7.84
N GLY A 154 -11.28 8.08 6.69
CA GLY A 154 -10.14 8.99 6.66
C GLY A 154 -10.45 10.45 7.01
N ALA A 155 -11.70 10.92 6.77
CA ALA A 155 -12.04 12.35 6.92
C ALA A 155 -11.66 12.90 8.29
N MET A 156 -12.02 12.21 9.35
CA MET A 156 -11.79 12.66 10.74
C MET A 156 -10.31 12.93 11.02
N MET A 157 -9.42 12.01 10.62
CA MET A 157 -7.99 12.14 10.91
C MET A 157 -7.28 13.10 9.95
N VAL A 158 -7.60 13.05 8.66
CA VAL A 158 -6.98 13.92 7.65
C VAL A 158 -7.36 15.39 7.90
N GLU A 159 -8.65 15.68 8.06
CA GLU A 159 -9.11 17.06 8.34
C GLU A 159 -8.52 17.61 9.65
N ARG A 160 -8.43 16.76 10.68
CA ARG A 160 -7.85 17.13 11.97
C ARG A 160 -6.36 17.43 11.85
N ILE A 161 -5.56 16.47 11.34
CA ILE A 161 -4.09 16.62 11.29
C ILE A 161 -3.69 17.82 10.42
N LEU A 162 -4.25 17.92 9.23
CA LEU A 162 -3.93 19.01 8.31
C LEU A 162 -4.46 20.35 8.84
N GLY A 163 -5.66 20.38 9.43
CA GLY A 163 -6.24 21.58 10.05
C GLY A 163 -5.42 22.09 11.25
N GLU A 164 -4.93 21.20 12.13
CA GLU A 164 -4.05 21.57 13.25
C GLU A 164 -2.69 22.13 12.78
N LEU A 165 -2.28 21.81 11.55
CA LEU A 165 -1.07 22.34 10.90
C LEU A 165 -1.34 23.58 10.02
N GLY A 166 -2.59 24.07 10.02
CA GLY A 166 -2.99 25.29 9.30
C GLY A 166 -3.24 25.08 7.80
N VAL A 167 -3.24 23.84 7.31
CA VAL A 167 -3.51 23.53 5.90
C VAL A 167 -5.00 23.63 5.61
N GLN A 168 -5.36 24.27 4.50
CA GLN A 168 -6.75 24.34 4.04
C GLN A 168 -7.14 23.04 3.34
N VAL A 169 -8.01 22.26 3.97
CA VAL A 169 -8.59 21.03 3.39
C VAL A 169 -9.99 21.30 2.87
N ILE A 170 -10.25 20.97 1.63
CA ILE A 170 -11.56 21.03 0.97
C ILE A 170 -12.00 19.60 0.69
N THR A 171 -12.77 19.03 1.58
CA THR A 171 -13.27 17.65 1.40
C THR A 171 -14.44 17.63 0.41
N VAL A 172 -14.47 16.63 -0.49
CA VAL A 172 -15.58 16.41 -1.43
C VAL A 172 -16.87 16.17 -0.63
N PRO A 173 -17.86 17.09 -0.68
CA PRO A 173 -19.00 17.01 0.23
C PRO A 173 -19.82 15.73 0.09
N GLU A 174 -19.99 15.23 -1.13
CA GLU A 174 -20.79 14.05 -1.44
C GLU A 174 -20.12 12.74 -0.97
N GLN A 175 -18.82 12.76 -0.71
CA GLN A 175 -18.02 11.60 -0.32
C GLN A 175 -17.51 11.67 1.12
N ARG A 176 -17.76 12.81 1.82
CA ARG A 176 -17.21 13.07 3.15
C ARG A 176 -17.80 12.18 4.24
N GLU A 177 -19.12 12.04 4.22
CA GLU A 177 -19.80 11.24 5.23
C GLU A 177 -19.59 9.74 4.94
N PRO A 178 -19.29 8.95 5.99
CA PRO A 178 -19.14 7.51 5.85
C PRO A 178 -20.43 6.85 5.36
N ASP A 179 -20.34 6.05 4.29
CA ASP A 179 -21.48 5.33 3.73
C ASP A 179 -21.03 3.99 3.14
N GLY A 180 -21.50 2.89 3.72
CA GLY A 180 -21.15 1.54 3.28
C GLY A 180 -21.74 1.11 1.94
N GLU A 181 -22.61 1.93 1.35
CA GLU A 181 -23.15 1.71 0.00
C GLU A 181 -22.25 2.31 -1.09
N PHE A 182 -21.29 3.19 -0.73
CA PHE A 182 -20.39 3.89 -1.65
C PHE A 182 -21.11 4.51 -2.86
N PRO A 183 -22.18 5.33 -2.65
CA PRO A 183 -23.15 5.66 -3.69
C PRO A 183 -22.58 6.44 -4.88
N THR A 184 -21.39 7.00 -4.77
CA THR A 184 -20.76 7.81 -5.82
C THR A 184 -19.71 7.07 -6.64
N VAL A 185 -19.36 5.83 -6.25
CA VAL A 185 -18.28 5.05 -6.88
C VAL A 185 -18.67 3.57 -6.98
N GLU A 186 -18.23 2.90 -8.02
CA GLU A 186 -18.38 1.44 -8.16
C GLU A 186 -17.36 0.70 -7.27
N PHE A 187 -16.14 1.19 -7.26
CA PHE A 187 -15.03 0.70 -6.43
C PHE A 187 -14.47 1.88 -5.64
N PRO A 188 -14.52 1.86 -4.30
CA PRO A 188 -13.95 2.93 -3.47
C PRO A 188 -12.41 2.79 -3.37
N ASN A 189 -11.73 2.80 -4.52
CA ASN A 189 -10.30 2.57 -4.66
C ASN A 189 -9.62 3.81 -5.24
N PRO A 190 -8.72 4.50 -4.52
CA PRO A 190 -8.04 5.69 -5.02
C PRO A 190 -7.05 5.41 -6.17
N GLU A 191 -6.79 4.14 -6.51
CA GLU A 191 -6.05 3.75 -7.73
C GLU A 191 -6.90 3.99 -9.00
N GLU A 192 -8.24 3.98 -8.86
CA GLU A 192 -9.16 4.10 -9.98
C GLU A 192 -9.46 5.57 -10.30
N ALA A 193 -9.16 6.00 -11.52
CA ALA A 193 -9.47 7.36 -11.96
C ALA A 193 -10.97 7.70 -11.83
N SER A 194 -11.85 6.71 -11.98
CA SER A 194 -13.29 6.84 -11.78
C SER A 194 -13.68 7.18 -10.35
N ALA A 195 -12.99 6.62 -9.35
CA ALA A 195 -13.20 6.91 -7.94
C ALA A 195 -12.74 8.33 -7.58
N MET A 196 -11.64 8.77 -8.18
CA MET A 196 -11.07 10.10 -7.96
C MET A 196 -11.78 11.22 -8.72
N LYS A 197 -12.69 10.92 -9.64
CA LYS A 197 -13.30 11.88 -10.57
C LYS A 197 -13.87 13.13 -9.88
N MET A 198 -14.68 12.97 -8.83
CA MET A 198 -15.29 14.12 -8.14
C MET A 198 -14.22 14.99 -7.46
N ALA A 199 -13.20 14.38 -6.88
CA ALA A 199 -12.08 15.09 -6.27
C ALA A 199 -11.24 15.84 -7.33
N LEU A 200 -11.00 15.24 -8.49
CA LEU A 200 -10.31 15.88 -9.62
C LEU A 200 -11.09 17.09 -10.15
N GLU A 201 -12.40 16.95 -10.35
CA GLU A 201 -13.29 18.03 -10.81
C GLU A 201 -13.30 19.18 -9.80
N LEU A 202 -13.44 18.87 -8.50
CA LEU A 202 -13.38 19.85 -7.42
C LEU A 202 -11.99 20.51 -7.34
N GLY A 203 -10.92 19.74 -7.45
CA GLY A 203 -9.54 20.22 -7.48
C GLY A 203 -9.30 21.23 -8.61
N LYS A 204 -9.77 20.91 -9.81
CA LYS A 204 -9.69 21.83 -10.95
C LYS A 204 -10.51 23.13 -10.71
N GLN A 205 -11.73 23.00 -10.19
CA GLN A 205 -12.59 24.15 -9.86
C GLN A 205 -11.97 25.06 -8.80
N LYS A 206 -11.36 24.47 -7.77
CA LYS A 206 -10.75 25.20 -6.65
C LYS A 206 -9.31 25.63 -6.92
N ARG A 207 -8.71 25.18 -8.03
CA ARG A 207 -7.27 25.33 -8.33
C ARG A 207 -6.42 24.82 -7.18
N ALA A 208 -6.76 23.60 -6.71
CA ALA A 208 -6.05 22.99 -5.61
C ALA A 208 -4.58 22.70 -5.99
N ASP A 209 -3.68 22.86 -5.04
CA ASP A 209 -2.28 22.53 -5.20
C ASP A 209 -2.05 21.01 -5.22
N ILE A 210 -2.94 20.27 -4.55
CA ILE A 210 -2.92 18.81 -4.55
C ILE A 210 -4.34 18.26 -4.31
N VAL A 211 -4.63 17.13 -4.97
CA VAL A 211 -5.85 16.34 -4.76
C VAL A 211 -5.45 15.01 -4.16
N MET A 212 -6.14 14.58 -3.11
CA MET A 212 -5.85 13.35 -2.38
C MET A 212 -7.12 12.52 -2.19
N GLY A 213 -6.97 11.19 -2.21
CA GLY A 213 -8.05 10.27 -1.88
C GLY A 213 -7.54 9.07 -1.10
N THR A 214 -8.29 8.66 -0.07
CA THR A 214 -8.02 7.44 0.69
C THR A 214 -9.13 6.42 0.47
N ASP A 215 -8.78 5.13 0.55
CA ASP A 215 -9.77 4.05 0.54
C ASP A 215 -10.57 4.00 1.86
N PRO A 216 -11.67 3.20 1.95
CA PRO A 216 -12.57 3.24 3.10
C PRO A 216 -11.92 2.95 4.47
N ASP A 217 -10.91 2.14 4.55
CA ASP A 217 -10.18 1.86 5.80
C ASP A 217 -8.88 2.64 5.94
N SER A 218 -8.65 3.59 5.01
CA SER A 218 -7.56 4.59 5.05
C SER A 218 -6.16 4.00 5.17
N ASP A 219 -5.94 2.90 4.48
CA ASP A 219 -4.63 2.28 4.38
C ASP A 219 -3.93 2.58 3.03
N ARG A 220 -4.64 3.19 2.04
CA ARG A 220 -4.10 3.61 0.73
C ARG A 220 -4.30 5.10 0.48
N LEU A 221 -3.35 5.69 -0.24
CA LEU A 221 -3.39 7.09 -0.67
C LEU A 221 -3.16 7.22 -2.16
N GLY A 222 -4.17 7.72 -2.88
CA GLY A 222 -4.02 8.21 -4.26
C GLY A 222 -3.90 9.73 -4.29
N ILE A 223 -3.09 10.25 -5.21
CA ILE A 223 -2.93 11.69 -5.40
C ILE A 223 -3.03 12.11 -6.84
N ALA A 224 -3.37 13.39 -7.03
CA ALA A 224 -3.20 14.09 -8.29
C ALA A 224 -2.70 15.51 -8.04
N VAL A 225 -1.95 16.04 -8.99
CA VAL A 225 -1.30 17.34 -8.91
C VAL A 225 -1.53 18.16 -10.18
N PRO A 226 -1.43 19.50 -10.13
CA PRO A 226 -1.54 20.34 -11.31
C PRO A 226 -0.50 19.98 -12.39
N ASP A 227 -0.98 19.94 -13.65
CA ASP A 227 -0.16 19.74 -14.85
C ASP A 227 -0.66 20.71 -15.94
N GLY A 228 -0.08 21.90 -15.98
CA GLY A 228 -0.58 23.02 -16.78
C GLY A 228 -1.99 23.46 -16.37
N ASP A 229 -2.93 23.40 -17.32
CA ASP A 229 -4.35 23.72 -17.08
C ASP A 229 -5.18 22.53 -16.59
N ASP A 230 -4.56 21.37 -16.43
CA ASP A 230 -5.21 20.12 -16.01
C ASP A 230 -4.69 19.61 -14.67
N ILE A 231 -5.24 18.48 -14.21
CA ILE A 231 -4.78 17.77 -13.01
C ILE A 231 -4.43 16.34 -13.41
N ARG A 232 -3.21 15.93 -13.08
CA ARG A 232 -2.65 14.62 -13.43
C ARG A 232 -2.61 13.70 -12.21
N LEU A 233 -3.17 12.50 -12.37
CA LEU A 233 -3.00 11.41 -11.41
C LEU A 233 -1.53 10.98 -11.36
N VAL A 234 -1.03 10.75 -10.15
CA VAL A 234 0.31 10.22 -9.87
C VAL A 234 0.15 8.76 -9.46
N THR A 235 0.88 7.87 -10.11
CA THR A 235 0.78 6.42 -9.80
C THR A 235 1.37 6.10 -8.43
N GLY A 236 1.03 4.92 -7.88
CA GLY A 236 1.58 4.45 -6.61
C GLY A 236 3.11 4.39 -6.63
N ASN A 237 3.69 3.88 -7.71
CA ASN A 237 5.13 3.85 -7.90
C ASN A 237 5.75 5.26 -7.94
N GLN A 238 5.13 6.20 -8.66
CA GLN A 238 5.62 7.59 -8.75
C GLN A 238 5.57 8.30 -7.39
N LEU A 239 4.45 8.16 -6.65
CA LEU A 239 4.37 8.74 -5.31
C LEU A 239 5.37 8.09 -4.36
N GLY A 240 5.55 6.77 -4.42
CA GLY A 240 6.56 6.06 -3.63
C GLY A 240 7.98 6.58 -3.89
N VAL A 241 8.35 6.78 -5.16
CA VAL A 241 9.63 7.39 -5.56
C VAL A 241 9.81 8.78 -4.95
N LEU A 242 8.79 9.64 -5.07
CA LEU A 242 8.81 10.99 -4.54
C LEU A 242 8.93 11.00 -3.01
N LEU A 243 8.20 10.12 -2.32
CA LEU A 243 8.27 9.99 -0.86
C LEU A 243 9.62 9.45 -0.39
N VAL A 244 10.20 8.47 -1.08
CA VAL A 244 11.55 7.97 -0.78
C VAL A 244 12.58 9.09 -0.92
N ASP A 245 12.57 9.80 -2.04
CA ASP A 245 13.48 10.93 -2.26
C ASP A 245 13.32 12.01 -1.18
N TYR A 246 12.08 12.42 -0.91
CA TYR A 246 11.78 13.46 0.06
C TYR A 246 12.17 13.08 1.49
N MET A 247 11.83 11.85 1.91
CA MET A 247 12.09 11.35 3.25
C MET A 247 13.59 11.17 3.50
N PHE A 248 14.28 10.42 2.64
CA PHE A 248 15.70 10.13 2.83
C PHE A 248 16.55 11.39 2.66
N GLY A 249 16.24 12.20 1.62
CA GLY A 249 16.92 13.48 1.41
C GLY A 249 16.74 14.44 2.56
N GLY A 250 15.52 14.62 3.06
CA GLY A 250 15.23 15.50 4.17
C GLY A 250 15.83 15.05 5.50
N LEU A 251 15.82 13.75 5.77
CA LEU A 251 16.50 13.20 6.95
C LEU A 251 18.01 13.38 6.86
N ALA A 252 18.61 13.22 5.68
CA ALA A 252 20.03 13.44 5.46
C ALA A 252 20.41 14.92 5.66
N GLU A 253 19.67 15.86 5.05
CA GLU A 253 19.90 17.30 5.19
C GLU A 253 19.78 17.80 6.64
N THR A 254 18.84 17.23 7.39
CA THR A 254 18.63 17.58 8.81
C THR A 254 19.50 16.80 9.79
N GLY A 255 20.39 15.93 9.30
CA GLY A 255 21.28 15.10 10.13
C GLY A 255 20.53 14.04 10.94
N ARG A 256 19.29 13.69 10.58
CA ARG A 256 18.45 12.69 11.27
C ARG A 256 18.38 11.34 10.55
N LEU A 257 19.03 11.21 9.38
CA LEU A 257 19.09 9.92 8.70
C LEU A 257 19.85 8.92 9.56
N PRO A 258 19.30 7.74 9.87
CA PRO A 258 20.02 6.70 10.62
C PRO A 258 21.34 6.33 9.94
N ALA A 259 22.33 5.91 10.73
CA ALA A 259 23.64 5.49 10.21
C ALA A 259 23.56 4.29 9.26
N LYS A 260 22.54 3.45 9.43
CA LYS A 260 22.23 2.29 8.57
C LYS A 260 20.74 2.35 8.21
N PRO A 261 20.32 3.23 7.28
CA PRO A 261 18.92 3.36 6.94
C PRO A 261 18.44 2.13 6.15
N ALA A 262 17.18 1.72 6.36
CA ALA A 262 16.54 0.64 5.64
C ALA A 262 15.27 1.13 4.94
N PHE A 263 15.11 0.71 3.70
CA PHE A 263 13.91 0.85 2.89
C PHE A 263 13.36 -0.53 2.54
N VAL A 264 12.04 -0.71 2.58
CA VAL A 264 11.41 -2.01 2.31
C VAL A 264 10.34 -1.84 1.22
N LYS A 265 10.41 -2.62 0.15
CA LYS A 265 9.44 -2.61 -0.94
C LYS A 265 9.02 -4.01 -1.37
N THR A 266 7.99 -4.12 -2.20
CA THR A 266 7.63 -5.41 -2.79
C THR A 266 8.46 -5.71 -4.04
N ILE A 267 8.55 -7.00 -4.41
CA ILE A 267 9.25 -7.46 -5.63
C ILE A 267 8.60 -6.97 -6.94
N VAL A 268 7.42 -6.37 -6.89
CA VAL A 268 6.72 -5.79 -8.07
C VAL A 268 6.62 -4.26 -8.01
N THR A 269 7.13 -3.66 -6.95
CA THR A 269 7.29 -2.20 -6.83
C THR A 269 8.50 -1.76 -7.65
N THR A 270 8.47 -0.59 -8.26
CA THR A 270 9.50 -0.06 -9.18
C THR A 270 10.92 -0.11 -8.61
N GLU A 271 11.89 -0.48 -9.44
CA GLU A 271 13.32 -0.45 -9.07
C GLU A 271 13.88 0.97 -8.98
N LEU A 272 13.17 1.98 -9.48
CA LEU A 272 13.57 3.37 -9.30
C LEU A 272 13.64 3.76 -7.82
N GLN A 273 12.70 3.27 -6.99
CA GLN A 273 12.75 3.51 -5.54
C GLN A 273 14.01 2.93 -4.90
N ARG A 274 14.47 1.75 -5.35
CA ARG A 274 15.75 1.18 -4.91
C ARG A 274 16.91 2.12 -5.25
N LYS A 275 17.00 2.57 -6.51
CA LYS A 275 18.07 3.45 -6.95
C LYS A 275 18.12 4.74 -6.13
N VAL A 276 16.96 5.32 -5.84
CA VAL A 276 16.84 6.53 -5.01
C VAL A 276 17.23 6.26 -3.55
N ALA A 277 16.72 5.19 -2.93
CA ALA A 277 17.06 4.85 -1.54
C ALA A 277 18.55 4.54 -1.35
N GLU A 278 19.15 3.77 -2.27
CA GLU A 278 20.57 3.43 -2.26
C GLU A 278 21.45 4.66 -2.46
N HIS A 279 21.01 5.68 -3.20
CA HIS A 279 21.72 6.95 -3.34
C HIS A 279 21.94 7.63 -1.97
N TYR A 280 21.00 7.48 -1.05
CA TYR A 280 21.12 7.96 0.34
C TYR A 280 21.76 6.92 1.29
N GLY A 281 22.34 5.85 0.77
CA GLY A 281 23.02 4.81 1.54
C GLY A 281 22.07 3.83 2.25
N ALA A 282 20.81 3.76 1.86
CA ALA A 282 19.89 2.81 2.44
C ALA A 282 20.14 1.38 1.96
N ARG A 283 19.96 0.43 2.88
CA ARG A 283 19.81 -0.97 2.52
C ARG A 283 18.36 -1.22 2.10
N VAL A 284 18.16 -1.74 0.89
CA VAL A 284 16.84 -2.05 0.35
C VAL A 284 16.51 -3.53 0.56
N TYR A 285 15.31 -3.78 1.04
CA TYR A 285 14.76 -5.12 1.25
C TYR A 285 13.56 -5.33 0.34
N ASP A 286 13.58 -6.42 -0.42
CA ASP A 286 12.44 -6.87 -1.21
C ASP A 286 11.59 -7.86 -0.43
N THR A 287 10.28 -7.76 -0.58
CA THR A 287 9.32 -8.68 0.01
C THR A 287 8.29 -9.15 -1.00
N LEU A 288 7.50 -10.16 -0.64
CA LEU A 288 6.27 -10.47 -1.36
C LEU A 288 5.27 -9.31 -1.25
N THR A 289 4.33 -9.25 -2.18
CA THR A 289 3.19 -8.34 -2.09
C THR A 289 2.33 -8.64 -0.85
N GLY A 290 1.84 -7.60 -0.22
CA GLY A 290 1.10 -7.64 1.04
C GLY A 290 1.93 -7.06 2.18
N PHE A 291 1.45 -5.96 2.74
CA PHE A 291 2.18 -5.15 3.72
C PHE A 291 2.61 -5.93 4.97
N LYS A 292 1.92 -7.03 5.28
CA LYS A 292 2.30 -7.99 6.32
C LYS A 292 3.74 -8.52 6.16
N HIS A 293 4.25 -8.59 4.93
CA HIS A 293 5.63 -9.00 4.65
C HIS A 293 6.63 -7.87 4.93
N ILE A 294 6.27 -6.62 4.57
CA ILE A 294 7.04 -5.42 4.94
C ILE A 294 7.13 -5.32 6.47
N ALA A 295 6.00 -5.46 7.17
CA ALA A 295 5.97 -5.50 8.63
C ALA A 295 6.80 -6.67 9.22
N GLY A 296 6.89 -7.79 8.50
CA GLY A 296 7.77 -8.90 8.85
C GLY A 296 9.25 -8.48 8.89
N VAL A 297 9.71 -7.79 7.86
CA VAL A 297 11.08 -7.24 7.82
C VAL A 297 11.29 -6.21 8.93
N MET A 298 10.33 -5.30 9.17
CA MET A 298 10.42 -4.36 10.29
C MET A 298 10.63 -5.06 11.62
N ARG A 299 9.90 -6.14 11.89
CA ARG A 299 10.03 -6.95 13.12
C ARG A 299 11.40 -7.62 13.23
N GLU A 300 11.98 -8.05 12.12
CA GLU A 300 13.33 -8.61 12.10
C GLU A 300 14.38 -7.54 12.37
N LEU A 301 14.23 -6.35 11.78
CA LEU A 301 15.11 -5.22 12.05
C LEU A 301 15.03 -4.77 13.51
N ASP A 302 13.84 -4.71 14.11
CA ASP A 302 13.66 -4.36 15.53
C ASP A 302 14.39 -5.31 16.50
N ARG A 303 14.65 -6.57 16.09
CA ARG A 303 15.38 -7.56 16.91
C ARG A 303 16.90 -7.40 16.87
N GLN A 304 17.41 -6.63 15.92
CA GLN A 304 18.84 -6.43 15.70
C GLN A 304 19.31 -5.17 16.43
N SER A 305 20.00 -5.32 17.56
CA SER A 305 20.44 -4.19 18.38
C SER A 305 21.39 -3.20 17.66
N ASP A 306 22.08 -3.63 16.60
CA ASP A 306 23.00 -2.82 15.78
C ASP A 306 22.72 -3.00 14.28
N GLY A 307 21.49 -3.37 13.97
CA GLY A 307 21.02 -3.58 12.60
C GLY A 307 20.63 -2.29 11.88
N PRO A 308 20.19 -2.42 10.62
CA PRO A 308 19.60 -1.30 9.90
C PRO A 308 18.32 -0.82 10.57
N THR A 309 18.06 0.49 10.45
CA THR A 309 16.86 1.14 11.01
C THR A 309 15.87 1.38 9.88
N TYR A 310 14.66 0.87 10.03
CA TYR A 310 13.55 1.13 9.10
C TYR A 310 13.23 2.62 9.05
N VAL A 311 13.13 3.15 7.84
CA VAL A 311 12.74 4.56 7.58
C VAL A 311 11.37 4.61 6.93
N MET A 312 11.18 3.86 5.86
CA MET A 312 9.97 3.83 5.07
C MET A 312 9.85 2.49 4.32
N GLY A 313 8.61 2.14 3.95
CA GLY A 313 8.33 1.06 3.00
C GLY A 313 7.02 1.31 2.27
N ASP A 314 6.87 0.69 1.09
CA ASP A 314 5.68 0.86 0.28
C ASP A 314 5.36 -0.34 -0.63
N GLU A 315 4.17 -0.27 -1.19
CA GLU A 315 3.67 -1.14 -2.25
C GLU A 315 3.20 -0.29 -3.43
N GLU A 316 3.42 -0.79 -4.64
CA GLU A 316 2.95 -0.17 -5.88
C GLU A 316 1.44 0.12 -5.88
N SER A 317 0.68 -0.63 -5.08
CA SER A 317 -0.76 -0.52 -4.90
C SER A 317 -1.17 0.57 -3.91
N TYR A 318 -0.46 1.71 -3.93
CA TYR A 318 -0.80 2.93 -3.19
C TYR A 318 -0.72 2.81 -1.66
N GLY A 319 0.01 1.83 -1.16
CA GLY A 319 0.19 1.57 0.27
C GLY A 319 1.56 2.01 0.77
N TYR A 320 1.61 2.96 1.69
CA TYR A 320 2.84 3.55 2.22
C TYR A 320 2.86 3.42 3.74
N LEU A 321 4.05 3.25 4.31
CA LEU A 321 4.28 3.37 5.75
C LEU A 321 5.54 4.20 6.01
N ILE A 322 5.34 5.34 6.66
CA ILE A 322 6.39 6.27 7.04
C ILE A 322 6.60 6.18 8.55
N GLY A 323 7.84 5.89 8.96
CA GLY A 323 8.14 5.71 10.38
C GLY A 323 7.69 4.35 10.94
N THR A 324 7.63 4.23 12.27
CA THR A 324 7.48 2.93 12.95
C THR A 324 6.35 2.88 13.96
N HIS A 325 5.49 3.89 14.01
CA HIS A 325 4.40 3.99 14.98
C HIS A 325 3.30 2.94 14.76
N VAL A 326 3.11 2.50 13.53
CA VAL A 326 2.21 1.41 13.12
C VAL A 326 2.97 0.28 12.40
N ARG A 327 2.27 -0.79 12.02
CA ARG A 327 2.83 -1.97 11.31
C ARG A 327 1.95 -2.42 10.13
N ASP A 328 1.21 -1.50 9.59
CA ASP A 328 0.46 -1.66 8.33
C ASP A 328 0.57 -0.36 7.53
N LYS A 329 0.07 -0.36 6.31
CA LYS A 329 -0.05 0.84 5.48
C LYS A 329 -0.77 1.94 6.24
N ASP A 330 -0.30 3.15 6.12
CA ASP A 330 -0.86 4.31 6.81
C ASP A 330 -1.05 5.47 5.86
N ALA A 331 -2.28 5.58 5.31
CA ALA A 331 -2.61 6.68 4.42
C ALA A 331 -2.60 8.04 5.15
N ILE A 332 -2.80 8.07 6.47
CA ILE A 332 -2.85 9.32 7.22
C ILE A 332 -1.45 9.96 7.32
N SER A 333 -0.43 9.15 7.63
CA SER A 333 0.95 9.62 7.60
C SER A 333 1.43 9.94 6.17
N ALA A 334 0.95 9.16 5.18
CA ALA A 334 1.25 9.44 3.77
C ALA A 334 0.62 10.76 3.30
N VAL A 335 -0.60 11.09 3.69
CA VAL A 335 -1.25 12.40 3.44
C VAL A 335 -0.42 13.54 4.02
N LEU A 336 -0.01 13.41 5.28
CA LEU A 336 0.82 14.41 5.96
C LEU A 336 2.13 14.64 5.19
N MET A 337 2.86 13.58 4.89
CA MET A 337 4.16 13.68 4.22
C MET A 337 4.06 14.16 2.78
N THR A 338 3.00 13.76 2.07
CA THR A 338 2.75 14.25 0.70
C THR A 338 2.43 15.75 0.71
N THR A 339 1.66 16.22 1.70
CA THR A 339 1.38 17.67 1.87
C THR A 339 2.65 18.45 2.17
N GLU A 340 3.48 17.94 3.10
CA GLU A 340 4.78 18.57 3.45
C GLU A 340 5.72 18.62 2.24
N MET A 341 5.82 17.51 1.50
CA MET A 341 6.63 17.40 0.29
C MET A 341 6.18 18.41 -0.79
N ALA A 342 4.88 18.49 -1.06
CA ALA A 342 4.33 19.42 -2.05
C ALA A 342 4.63 20.86 -1.69
N LEU A 343 4.40 21.26 -0.43
CA LEU A 343 4.75 22.59 0.08
C LEU A 343 6.24 22.89 -0.03
N TYR A 344 7.08 21.92 0.34
CA TYR A 344 8.53 22.08 0.24
C TYR A 344 8.98 22.37 -1.19
N HIS A 345 8.50 21.61 -2.18
CA HIS A 345 8.86 21.83 -3.58
C HIS A 345 8.33 23.16 -4.11
N VAL A 346 7.08 23.51 -3.78
CA VAL A 346 6.51 24.85 -4.13
C VAL A 346 7.36 25.97 -3.54
N SER A 347 7.82 25.84 -2.30
CA SER A 347 8.71 26.83 -1.67
C SER A 347 10.06 26.99 -2.39
N GLN A 348 10.48 25.97 -3.11
CA GLN A 348 11.69 25.99 -3.95
C GLN A 348 11.39 26.43 -5.41
N GLY A 349 10.14 26.83 -5.70
CA GLY A 349 9.71 27.24 -7.04
C GLY A 349 9.53 26.08 -8.02
N LYS A 350 9.27 24.87 -7.52
CA LYS A 350 9.10 23.63 -8.30
C LYS A 350 7.73 23.02 -8.03
N SER A 351 7.17 22.35 -9.03
CA SER A 351 6.05 21.45 -8.83
C SER A 351 6.53 20.06 -8.38
N VAL A 352 5.60 19.23 -7.92
CA VAL A 352 5.86 17.81 -7.62
C VAL A 352 6.31 17.06 -8.89
N LEU A 353 5.75 17.40 -10.06
CA LEU A 353 6.12 16.80 -11.33
C LEU A 353 7.52 17.22 -11.80
N ASP A 354 7.92 18.47 -11.56
CA ASP A 354 9.30 18.92 -11.85
C ASP A 354 10.32 18.10 -11.04
N ARG A 355 10.01 17.82 -9.76
CA ARG A 355 10.89 16.96 -8.95
C ARG A 355 10.92 15.53 -9.45
N LEU A 356 9.79 14.97 -9.86
CA LEU A 356 9.75 13.64 -10.45
C LEU A 356 10.58 13.55 -11.74
N ASP A 357 10.49 14.56 -12.61
CA ASP A 357 11.30 14.63 -13.83
C ASP A 357 12.81 14.76 -13.52
N GLU A 358 13.19 15.53 -12.48
CA GLU A 358 14.59 15.58 -12.00
C GLU A 358 15.11 14.21 -11.52
N ILE A 359 14.26 13.45 -10.81
CA ILE A 359 14.60 12.09 -10.36
C ILE A 359 14.79 11.17 -11.58
N TYR A 360 13.93 11.26 -12.58
CA TYR A 360 14.07 10.51 -13.82
C TYR A 360 15.36 10.87 -14.57
N GLU A 361 15.69 12.15 -14.68
CA GLU A 361 16.95 12.60 -15.30
C GLU A 361 18.19 12.05 -14.56
N GLN A 362 18.10 11.89 -13.25
CA GLN A 362 19.22 11.42 -12.43
C GLN A 362 19.39 9.90 -12.43
N PHE A 363 18.29 9.15 -12.40
CA PHE A 363 18.31 7.70 -12.13
C PHE A 363 17.81 6.83 -13.29
N GLY A 364 17.32 7.44 -14.36
CA GLY A 364 16.65 6.78 -15.47
C GLY A 364 15.13 6.90 -15.39
N PHE A 365 14.46 6.86 -16.53
CA PHE A 365 13.00 6.84 -16.59
C PHE A 365 12.50 5.41 -16.40
N PHE A 366 11.54 5.26 -15.49
CA PHE A 366 10.83 4.02 -15.22
C PHE A 366 9.34 4.24 -15.37
N ASP A 367 8.66 3.27 -15.98
CA ASP A 367 7.20 3.24 -16.02
C ASP A 367 6.72 1.79 -15.96
N GLU A 368 5.51 1.59 -15.45
CA GLU A 368 4.97 0.29 -15.14
C GLU A 368 3.55 0.13 -15.66
N ILE A 369 3.22 -1.11 -16.04
CA ILE A 369 1.85 -1.52 -16.33
C ILE A 369 1.46 -2.74 -15.51
N GLN A 370 0.18 -2.82 -15.17
CA GLN A 370 -0.44 -4.00 -14.57
C GLN A 370 -1.53 -4.54 -15.49
N ILE A 371 -1.39 -5.79 -15.91
CA ILE A 371 -2.39 -6.51 -16.70
C ILE A 371 -3.09 -7.49 -15.77
N SER A 372 -4.42 -7.37 -15.66
CA SER A 372 -5.24 -8.24 -14.82
C SER A 372 -6.21 -9.04 -15.67
N LYS A 373 -6.21 -10.38 -15.51
CA LYS A 373 -7.13 -11.25 -16.24
C LYS A 373 -7.91 -12.14 -15.28
N TYR A 374 -9.22 -12.08 -15.37
CA TYR A 374 -10.14 -12.99 -14.71
C TYR A 374 -10.50 -14.16 -15.65
N PHE A 375 -10.33 -15.37 -15.17
CA PHE A 375 -10.77 -16.60 -15.88
C PHE A 375 -12.12 -17.03 -15.31
N ARG A 376 -13.18 -16.98 -16.11
CA ARG A 376 -14.54 -17.26 -15.66
C ARG A 376 -14.81 -18.77 -15.55
N GLY A 377 -15.63 -19.16 -14.57
CA GLY A 377 -16.12 -20.52 -14.39
C GLY A 377 -15.18 -21.48 -13.67
N GLN A 378 -15.62 -22.72 -13.48
CA GLN A 378 -14.86 -23.77 -12.76
C GLN A 378 -13.55 -24.15 -13.44
N SER A 379 -13.50 -24.08 -14.79
CA SER A 379 -12.30 -24.30 -15.59
C SER A 379 -11.26 -23.17 -15.45
N GLY A 380 -11.66 -21.97 -15.02
CA GLY A 380 -10.77 -20.82 -14.93
C GLY A 380 -9.58 -21.03 -14.00
N LYS A 381 -9.76 -21.70 -12.86
CA LYS A 381 -8.64 -22.07 -11.97
C LYS A 381 -7.66 -23.05 -12.62
N GLN A 382 -8.17 -23.97 -13.45
CA GLN A 382 -7.34 -24.94 -14.16
C GLN A 382 -6.52 -24.27 -15.27
N VAL A 383 -7.14 -23.36 -16.06
CA VAL A 383 -6.45 -22.57 -17.09
C VAL A 383 -5.32 -21.75 -16.47
N MET A 384 -5.59 -21.07 -15.35
CA MET A 384 -4.59 -20.28 -14.64
C MET A 384 -3.43 -21.15 -14.10
N ALA A 385 -3.74 -22.33 -13.56
CA ALA A 385 -2.73 -23.26 -13.06
C ALA A 385 -1.85 -23.82 -14.19
N GLU A 386 -2.45 -24.16 -15.35
CA GLU A 386 -1.72 -24.66 -16.51
C GLU A 386 -0.89 -23.54 -17.17
N LEU A 387 -1.39 -22.31 -17.20
CA LEU A 387 -0.62 -21.15 -17.65
C LEU A 387 0.65 -20.96 -16.79
N MET A 388 0.53 -20.95 -15.47
CA MET A 388 1.68 -20.84 -14.57
C MET A 388 2.65 -22.01 -14.69
N LYS A 389 2.12 -23.22 -14.91
CA LYS A 389 2.94 -24.42 -15.15
C LYS A 389 3.71 -24.28 -16.47
N THR A 390 3.05 -23.88 -17.53
CA THR A 390 3.68 -23.68 -18.85
C THR A 390 4.78 -22.63 -18.78
N LEU A 391 4.53 -21.49 -18.12
CA LEU A 391 5.54 -20.44 -17.93
C LEU A 391 6.76 -20.92 -17.11
N ARG A 392 6.57 -21.90 -16.22
CA ARG A 392 7.61 -22.49 -15.38
C ARG A 392 8.43 -23.56 -16.11
N GLU A 393 7.74 -24.46 -16.83
CA GLU A 393 8.38 -25.58 -17.54
C GLU A 393 8.98 -25.15 -18.89
N ASN A 394 8.36 -24.18 -19.57
CA ASN A 394 8.75 -23.67 -20.87
C ASN A 394 8.80 -22.13 -20.86
N PRO A 395 9.71 -21.53 -20.07
CA PRO A 395 9.78 -20.09 -19.95
C PRO A 395 10.13 -19.42 -21.27
N PRO A 396 9.57 -18.24 -21.56
CA PRO A 396 9.93 -17.48 -22.75
C PRO A 396 11.43 -17.11 -22.72
N ARG A 397 12.10 -17.22 -23.87
CA ARG A 397 13.48 -16.79 -24.05
C ARG A 397 13.59 -15.30 -24.38
N GLU A 398 12.51 -14.75 -24.89
CA GLU A 398 12.37 -13.32 -25.23
C GLU A 398 10.94 -12.89 -24.84
N ILE A 399 10.80 -11.63 -24.44
CA ILE A 399 9.52 -10.96 -24.24
C ILE A 399 9.61 -9.62 -24.97
N ALA A 400 8.68 -9.37 -25.89
CA ALA A 400 8.66 -8.19 -26.77
C ALA A 400 9.98 -7.99 -27.54
N GLY A 401 10.63 -9.10 -27.97
CA GLY A 401 11.89 -9.07 -28.67
C GLY A 401 13.12 -8.76 -27.78
N ILE A 402 12.94 -8.66 -26.46
CA ILE A 402 14.04 -8.46 -25.51
C ILE A 402 14.38 -9.79 -24.84
N THR A 403 15.65 -10.16 -24.87
CA THR A 403 16.13 -11.44 -24.31
C THR A 403 15.88 -11.52 -22.80
N VAL A 404 15.34 -12.64 -22.33
CA VAL A 404 15.24 -12.96 -20.89
C VAL A 404 16.62 -13.41 -20.41
N SER A 405 17.19 -12.70 -19.45
CA SER A 405 18.51 -13.00 -18.88
C SER A 405 18.44 -13.90 -17.66
N ARG A 406 17.45 -13.70 -16.78
CA ARG A 406 17.26 -14.49 -15.56
C ARG A 406 15.78 -14.75 -15.27
N ILE A 407 15.51 -15.86 -14.61
CA ILE A 407 14.15 -16.25 -14.18
C ILE A 407 14.19 -16.58 -12.69
N ARG A 408 13.39 -15.83 -11.91
CA ARG A 408 13.13 -16.14 -10.49
C ARG A 408 11.83 -16.91 -10.36
N ASP A 409 11.90 -18.08 -9.75
CA ASP A 409 10.73 -18.83 -9.29
C ASP A 409 10.65 -18.76 -7.76
N VAL A 410 9.76 -17.88 -7.26
CA VAL A 410 9.59 -17.67 -5.82
C VAL A 410 8.96 -18.87 -5.12
N LYS A 411 8.26 -19.71 -5.86
CA LYS A 411 7.68 -20.94 -5.30
C LYS A 411 8.76 -21.95 -4.91
N GLU A 412 9.78 -22.06 -5.74
CA GLU A 412 10.89 -22.99 -5.56
C GLU A 412 12.12 -22.32 -4.92
N ASN A 413 12.05 -20.99 -4.64
CA ASN A 413 13.18 -20.17 -4.15
C ASN A 413 14.43 -20.33 -5.00
N THR A 414 14.28 -20.16 -6.32
CA THR A 414 15.38 -20.29 -7.27
C THR A 414 15.49 -19.07 -8.18
N LEU A 415 16.72 -18.69 -8.52
CA LEU A 415 17.06 -17.74 -9.57
C LEU A 415 17.96 -18.43 -10.58
N TYR A 416 17.44 -18.63 -11.80
CA TYR A 416 18.19 -19.25 -12.89
C TYR A 416 18.72 -18.20 -13.84
N ASP A 417 20.05 -18.19 -14.05
CA ASP A 417 20.73 -17.35 -15.02
C ASP A 417 20.79 -18.09 -16.37
N LEU A 418 20.09 -17.55 -17.36
CA LEU A 418 19.95 -18.18 -18.67
C LEU A 418 21.22 -18.09 -19.53
N GLU A 419 22.04 -17.05 -19.31
CA GLU A 419 23.30 -16.87 -20.02
C GLU A 419 24.37 -17.83 -19.49
N ARG A 420 24.46 -17.97 -18.17
CA ARG A 420 25.40 -18.89 -17.51
C ARG A 420 24.92 -20.34 -17.55
N GLY A 421 23.61 -20.58 -17.68
CA GLY A 421 23.02 -21.90 -17.66
C GLY A 421 23.02 -22.55 -16.27
N GLU A 422 23.00 -21.76 -15.19
CA GLU A 422 23.09 -22.25 -13.81
C GLU A 422 22.18 -21.46 -12.85
N TYR A 423 21.89 -22.06 -11.69
CA TYR A 423 21.26 -21.37 -10.58
C TYR A 423 22.27 -20.47 -9.87
N VAL A 424 21.85 -19.25 -9.54
CA VAL A 424 22.67 -18.26 -8.84
C VAL A 424 22.03 -17.91 -7.50
N GLU A 425 22.79 -17.25 -6.61
CA GLU A 425 22.30 -16.79 -5.32
C GLU A 425 21.17 -15.77 -5.51
N ASP A 426 20.13 -15.88 -4.70
CA ASP A 426 18.96 -15.02 -4.70
C ASP A 426 18.59 -14.58 -3.28
N ILE A 427 17.65 -13.64 -3.19
CA ILE A 427 17.03 -13.26 -1.93
C ILE A 427 16.14 -14.39 -1.39
N GLU A 428 16.16 -14.60 -0.09
CA GLU A 428 15.21 -15.49 0.56
C GLU A 428 13.84 -14.82 0.68
N LEU A 429 12.84 -15.44 0.06
CA LEU A 429 11.43 -15.03 0.16
C LEU A 429 10.58 -16.18 0.69
N PRO A 430 9.48 -15.91 1.40
CA PRO A 430 8.49 -16.94 1.67
C PRO A 430 7.99 -17.55 0.35
N SER A 431 7.82 -18.89 0.30
CA SER A 431 7.35 -19.57 -0.92
C SER A 431 6.00 -18.99 -1.37
N SER A 432 5.93 -18.57 -2.63
CA SER A 432 4.73 -17.99 -3.24
C SER A 432 4.70 -18.29 -4.73
N ASN A 433 3.51 -18.48 -5.29
CA ASN A 433 3.37 -18.80 -6.71
C ASN A 433 3.58 -17.56 -7.59
N VAL A 434 4.83 -17.07 -7.64
CA VAL A 434 5.25 -15.92 -8.45
C VAL A 434 6.41 -16.32 -9.33
N LEU A 435 6.39 -15.88 -10.59
CA LEU A 435 7.50 -15.94 -11.52
C LEU A 435 7.92 -14.52 -11.90
N GLN A 436 9.23 -14.26 -11.95
CA GLN A 436 9.78 -13.00 -12.47
C GLN A 436 10.77 -13.29 -13.60
N PHE A 437 10.61 -12.61 -14.70
CA PHE A 437 11.48 -12.65 -15.87
C PHE A 437 12.25 -11.34 -15.91
N PHE A 438 13.57 -11.40 -15.72
CA PHE A 438 14.48 -10.25 -15.84
C PHE A 438 14.99 -10.20 -17.26
N LEU A 439 14.74 -9.12 -17.95
CA LEU A 439 15.19 -8.91 -19.33
C LEU A 439 16.59 -8.29 -19.37
N ALA A 440 17.23 -8.35 -20.52
CA ALA A 440 18.61 -7.88 -20.70
C ALA A 440 18.79 -6.36 -20.56
N ASP A 441 17.70 -5.59 -20.64
CA ASP A 441 17.65 -4.14 -20.55
C ASP A 441 17.10 -3.63 -19.19
N GLU A 442 17.21 -4.40 -18.14
CA GLU A 442 16.68 -4.14 -16.79
C GLU A 442 15.13 -4.16 -16.68
N THR A 443 14.41 -4.40 -17.78
CA THR A 443 12.94 -4.60 -17.71
C THR A 443 12.63 -5.87 -16.91
N VAL A 444 11.60 -5.80 -16.07
CA VAL A 444 11.13 -6.94 -15.26
C VAL A 444 9.67 -7.23 -15.57
N VAL A 445 9.35 -8.49 -15.88
CA VAL A 445 7.98 -8.97 -16.05
C VAL A 445 7.68 -10.00 -14.98
N SER A 446 6.64 -9.78 -14.18
CA SER A 446 6.23 -10.67 -13.09
C SER A 446 4.86 -11.26 -13.35
N ALA A 447 4.68 -12.56 -13.14
CA ALA A 447 3.40 -13.26 -13.22
C ALA A 447 2.98 -13.76 -11.83
N ARG A 448 1.78 -13.38 -11.38
CA ARG A 448 1.26 -13.69 -10.04
C ARG A 448 -0.22 -14.05 -10.10
N PRO A 449 -0.60 -15.34 -9.94
CA PRO A 449 -1.99 -15.72 -9.76
C PRO A 449 -2.50 -15.32 -8.36
N SER A 450 -3.79 -15.00 -8.27
CA SER A 450 -4.47 -14.82 -7.00
C SER A 450 -4.63 -16.17 -6.28
N GLY A 451 -4.44 -16.18 -4.95
CA GLY A 451 -4.68 -17.36 -4.14
C GLY A 451 -6.17 -17.65 -3.89
N THR A 452 -7.03 -16.65 -4.00
CA THR A 452 -8.46 -16.74 -3.62
C THR A 452 -9.40 -16.67 -4.82
N GLU A 453 -9.02 -15.99 -5.88
CA GLU A 453 -9.84 -15.73 -7.07
C GLU A 453 -9.21 -16.37 -8.33
N PRO A 454 -10.00 -16.73 -9.34
CA PRO A 454 -9.47 -17.19 -10.63
C PRO A 454 -8.96 -16.00 -11.46
N LYS A 455 -7.98 -15.29 -10.93
CA LYS A 455 -7.39 -14.06 -11.47
C LYS A 455 -5.87 -14.18 -11.49
N ILE A 456 -5.25 -13.80 -12.59
CA ILE A 456 -3.81 -13.60 -12.68
C ILE A 456 -3.50 -12.13 -12.92
N LYS A 457 -2.43 -11.66 -12.30
CA LYS A 457 -1.84 -10.35 -12.56
C LYS A 457 -0.47 -10.53 -13.19
N PHE A 458 -0.21 -9.76 -14.23
CA PHE A 458 1.13 -9.54 -14.73
C PHE A 458 1.52 -8.09 -14.42
N TYR A 459 2.74 -7.90 -13.98
CA TYR A 459 3.35 -6.60 -13.74
C TYR A 459 4.54 -6.48 -14.70
N ALA A 460 4.64 -5.39 -15.41
CA ALA A 460 5.83 -5.10 -16.22
C ALA A 460 6.35 -3.73 -15.82
N SER A 461 7.64 -3.67 -15.45
CA SER A 461 8.39 -2.44 -15.19
C SER A 461 9.47 -2.33 -16.22
N ALA A 462 9.43 -1.28 -17.05
CA ALA A 462 10.41 -1.01 -18.08
C ALA A 462 11.17 0.28 -17.78
N THR A 463 12.41 0.35 -18.27
CA THR A 463 13.29 1.47 -18.03
C THR A 463 14.05 1.91 -19.29
N ALA A 464 14.47 3.19 -19.29
CA ALA A 464 15.40 3.74 -20.26
C ALA A 464 16.26 4.82 -19.60
N GLU A 465 17.49 4.99 -20.12
CA GLU A 465 18.36 6.09 -19.74
C GLU A 465 17.70 7.44 -20.10
N ALA A 466 17.63 8.37 -19.13
CA ALA A 466 16.87 9.60 -19.28
C ALA A 466 17.72 10.88 -19.26
N GLN A 467 18.98 10.81 -18.83
CA GLN A 467 19.84 11.99 -18.66
C GLN A 467 19.97 12.78 -19.98
N GLY A 468 19.42 14.00 -20.00
CA GLY A 468 19.42 14.88 -21.16
C GLY A 468 18.50 14.44 -22.31
N ARG A 469 17.69 13.36 -22.13
CA ARG A 469 16.79 12.81 -23.16
C ARG A 469 15.45 12.29 -22.61
N LEU A 470 14.96 12.88 -21.54
CA LEU A 470 13.78 12.37 -20.80
C LEU A 470 12.57 12.10 -21.70
N GLU A 471 12.20 13.02 -22.58
CA GLU A 471 11.06 12.85 -23.48
C GLU A 471 11.26 11.72 -24.52
N GLU A 472 12.48 11.41 -24.88
CA GLU A 472 12.81 10.25 -25.70
C GLU A 472 12.70 8.96 -24.90
N ALA A 473 13.22 8.94 -23.66
CA ALA A 473 13.11 7.82 -22.74
C ALA A 473 11.64 7.48 -22.42
N LYS A 474 10.80 8.49 -22.17
CA LYS A 474 9.34 8.31 -21.97
C LYS A 474 8.70 7.60 -23.18
N ARG A 475 9.02 8.00 -24.40
CA ARG A 475 8.50 7.36 -25.63
C ARG A 475 9.03 5.94 -25.82
N GLU A 476 10.30 5.72 -25.56
CA GLU A 476 10.93 4.39 -25.64
C GLU A 476 10.28 3.40 -24.67
N VAL A 477 10.12 3.78 -23.41
CA VAL A 477 9.50 2.92 -22.39
C VAL A 477 8.02 2.67 -22.69
N ALA A 478 7.27 3.68 -23.15
CA ALA A 478 5.87 3.50 -23.54
C ALA A 478 5.73 2.48 -24.70
N GLN A 479 6.64 2.50 -25.68
CA GLN A 479 6.65 1.52 -26.77
C GLN A 479 7.00 0.11 -26.26
N LYS A 480 7.99 -0.02 -25.37
CA LYS A 480 8.34 -1.31 -24.74
C LYS A 480 7.14 -1.89 -23.98
N LEU A 481 6.52 -1.11 -23.11
CA LEU A 481 5.38 -1.55 -22.32
C LEU A 481 4.19 -1.96 -23.20
N SER A 482 3.89 -1.21 -24.27
CA SER A 482 2.84 -1.59 -25.23
C SER A 482 3.13 -2.91 -25.94
N ALA A 483 4.38 -3.17 -26.31
CA ALA A 483 4.78 -4.43 -26.93
C ALA A 483 4.69 -5.60 -25.93
N ILE A 484 5.11 -5.40 -24.68
CA ILE A 484 5.01 -6.39 -23.60
C ILE A 484 3.56 -6.70 -23.32
N GLU A 485 2.68 -5.69 -23.23
CA GLU A 485 1.25 -5.87 -23.01
C GLU A 485 0.61 -6.73 -24.11
N ALA A 486 0.92 -6.44 -25.37
CA ALA A 486 0.42 -7.20 -26.51
C ALA A 486 0.86 -8.67 -26.45
N GLU A 487 2.12 -8.94 -26.10
CA GLU A 487 2.64 -10.30 -25.99
C GLU A 487 2.02 -11.08 -24.82
N ILE A 488 1.89 -10.44 -23.63
CA ILE A 488 1.25 -11.06 -22.46
C ILE A 488 -0.22 -11.39 -22.77
N ASN A 489 -0.95 -10.49 -23.40
CA ASN A 489 -2.32 -10.75 -23.84
C ASN A 489 -2.39 -11.95 -24.80
N GLY A 490 -1.46 -12.05 -25.75
CA GLY A 490 -1.35 -13.21 -26.63
C GLY A 490 -1.01 -14.52 -25.89
N ILE A 491 -0.21 -14.48 -24.83
CA ILE A 491 0.05 -15.65 -23.96
C ILE A 491 -1.22 -16.08 -23.25
N ILE A 492 -1.97 -15.13 -22.69
CA ILE A 492 -3.24 -15.35 -22.00
C ILE A 492 -4.28 -15.97 -22.95
N GLU A 493 -4.46 -15.40 -24.15
CA GLU A 493 -5.39 -15.90 -25.16
C GLU A 493 -5.08 -17.33 -25.59
N ARG A 494 -3.82 -17.66 -25.79
CA ARG A 494 -3.40 -19.05 -26.10
C ARG A 494 -3.74 -20.02 -24.96
N ALA A 495 -3.59 -19.60 -23.71
CA ALA A 495 -3.94 -20.43 -22.56
C ALA A 495 -5.46 -20.62 -22.41
N GLU A 496 -6.28 -19.68 -22.87
CA GLU A 496 -7.75 -19.81 -22.91
C GLU A 496 -8.24 -20.72 -24.05
N ALA A 497 -7.50 -20.78 -25.14
CA ALA A 497 -7.88 -21.55 -26.34
C ALA A 497 -7.46 -23.04 -26.29
N GLY A 498 -6.48 -23.40 -25.48
CA GLY A 498 -5.94 -24.76 -25.37
C GLY A 498 -6.35 -25.50 -24.16
#